data_b75e39ef168f0d2953809d20b3cc8a5b
#
_entry.id   b75e39ef168f0d2953809d20b3cc8a5b
#
_cell.length_a   1.000
_cell.length_b   1.000
_cell.length_c   1.000
_cell.angle_alpha   90.00
_cell.angle_beta   90.00
_cell.angle_gamma   90.00
#
_symmetry.space_group_name_H-M   'P 1'
#
loop_
_entity.id
_entity.type
_entity.pdbx_description
1 polymer ?
#
loop_
_entity_poly.entity_id
_entity_poly.type
_entity_poly.pdbx_seq_one_letter_code
_entity_poly.pdbx_strand_id
1 'polypeptide(L)'
;IRRQRQMCIRDSISTYEGTDVADMVVTLHACDLATDYALDKAVKWGARVILAVPCCQHELNRQIKCDPLKPVLKYGIIKERVAALLTDALRANLLEQQGYETQILEFIDMEHTPKNLLIRAVKKNGMRPKKSADIGTVEELLHVAPTLEKLLNNE
;
A
#
# COMPACT_ATOMS: atom_id res chain seq x y z
N ILE A 1 6.52 4.75 32.45
CA ILE A 1 6.11 3.44 31.90
C ILE A 1 4.62 3.42 31.55
N ARG A 2 3.73 3.94 32.41
CA ARG A 2 2.27 4.00 32.10
C ARG A 2 1.93 4.95 30.94
N ARG A 3 2.63 6.06 30.76
CA ARG A 3 2.40 7.00 29.64
C ARG A 3 2.79 6.41 28.27
N GLN A 4 3.88 5.66 28.20
CA GLN A 4 4.28 4.99 26.93
C GLN A 4 3.27 3.91 26.50
N ARG A 5 2.68 3.15 27.45
CA ARG A 5 1.64 2.18 27.10
C ARG A 5 0.35 2.82 26.59
N GLN A 6 0.00 4.04 27.01
CA GLN A 6 -1.16 4.75 26.51
C GLN A 6 -0.98 5.31 25.09
N MET A 7 0.25 5.67 24.69
CA MET A 7 0.53 6.11 23.32
C MET A 7 0.44 4.98 22.30
N CYS A 8 0.78 3.74 22.69
CA CYS A 8 0.73 2.59 21.78
C CYS A 8 -0.68 2.02 21.53
N ILE A 9 -1.72 2.47 22.23
CA ILE A 9 -3.04 1.81 22.25
C ILE A 9 -4.14 2.62 21.54
N ARG A 10 -3.95 3.88 21.18
CA ARG A 10 -5.09 4.76 20.93
C ARG A 10 -5.25 5.37 19.56
N ASP A 11 -4.23 5.45 18.75
CA ASP A 11 -4.37 6.23 17.53
C ASP A 11 -4.40 5.31 16.32
N SER A 12 -5.60 5.17 15.75
CA SER A 12 -5.73 4.64 14.39
C SER A 12 -5.02 5.61 13.45
N ILE A 13 -4.14 5.10 12.58
CA ILE A 13 -3.46 5.93 11.58
C ILE A 13 -4.47 6.72 10.72
N SER A 14 -5.67 6.21 10.51
CA SER A 14 -6.72 6.88 9.76
C SER A 14 -7.17 8.20 10.41
N THR A 15 -7.17 8.29 11.75
CA THR A 15 -7.60 9.45 12.54
C THR A 15 -6.46 10.20 13.20
N TYR A 16 -5.21 9.83 12.91
CA TYR A 16 -4.05 10.48 13.49
C TYR A 16 -3.83 11.88 12.90
N GLU A 17 -3.76 12.88 13.75
CA GLU A 17 -3.55 14.30 13.41
C GLU A 17 -2.36 14.92 14.17
N GLY A 18 -1.47 14.08 14.69
CA GLY A 18 -0.36 14.51 15.56
C GLY A 18 0.83 15.13 14.84
N THR A 19 0.85 15.19 13.49
CA THR A 19 1.90 15.85 12.71
C THR A 19 1.36 16.26 11.35
N ASP A 20 1.93 17.34 10.80
CA ASP A 20 1.63 17.84 9.46
C ASP A 20 2.79 17.65 8.48
N VAL A 21 3.97 17.27 8.98
CA VAL A 21 5.18 17.09 8.18
C VAL A 21 5.99 15.90 8.70
N ALA A 22 6.49 15.10 7.80
CA ALA A 22 7.42 14.01 8.11
C ALA A 22 8.47 13.85 7.01
N ASP A 23 9.74 13.75 7.34
CA ASP A 23 10.79 13.45 6.36
C ASP A 23 10.76 11.99 5.91
N MET A 24 10.44 11.09 6.83
CA MET A 24 10.35 9.66 6.57
C MET A 24 9.19 9.02 7.32
N VAL A 25 8.49 8.13 6.63
CA VAL A 25 7.46 7.29 7.22
C VAL A 25 7.84 5.82 7.05
N VAL A 26 7.80 5.08 8.16
CA VAL A 26 8.07 3.64 8.18
C VAL A 26 6.85 2.93 8.74
N THR A 27 6.32 1.96 7.99
CA THR A 27 5.20 1.14 8.44
C THR A 27 5.61 -0.33 8.48
N LEU A 28 5.47 -0.93 9.65
CA LEU A 28 5.69 -2.35 9.88
C LEU A 28 4.41 -2.96 10.41
N HIS A 29 3.96 -4.07 9.81
CA HIS A 29 2.77 -4.79 10.24
C HIS A 29 1.47 -3.95 10.26
N ALA A 30 1.38 -2.91 9.44
CA ALA A 30 0.12 -2.24 9.18
C ALA A 30 -0.75 -3.16 8.31
N CYS A 31 -1.81 -3.73 8.90
CA CYS A 31 -2.62 -4.72 8.21
C CYS A 31 -3.61 -4.06 7.25
N ASP A 32 -3.74 -4.61 6.05
CA ASP A 32 -4.76 -4.28 5.05
C ASP A 32 -4.89 -2.77 4.80
N LEU A 33 -6.04 -2.19 5.07
CA LEU A 33 -6.33 -0.76 4.88
C LEU A 33 -5.46 0.18 5.74
N ALA A 34 -4.93 -0.28 6.87
CA ALA A 34 -4.05 0.55 7.70
C ALA A 34 -2.76 0.93 6.95
N THR A 35 -2.27 0.07 6.05
CA THR A 35 -1.17 0.41 5.15
C THR A 35 -1.59 1.57 4.22
N ASP A 36 -2.78 1.52 3.65
CA ASP A 36 -3.27 2.53 2.71
C ASP A 36 -3.43 3.90 3.38
N TYR A 37 -3.98 3.94 4.60
CA TYR A 37 -4.04 5.17 5.40
C TYR A 37 -2.65 5.70 5.76
N ALA A 38 -1.70 4.83 6.05
CA ALA A 38 -0.34 5.25 6.35
C ALA A 38 0.38 5.83 5.14
N LEU A 39 0.17 5.23 3.95
CA LEU A 39 0.72 5.73 2.69
C LEU A 39 0.09 7.08 2.31
N ASP A 40 -1.22 7.23 2.44
CA ASP A 40 -1.94 8.48 2.22
C ASP A 40 -1.41 9.59 3.14
N LYS A 41 -1.32 9.33 4.45
CA LYS A 41 -0.75 10.28 5.41
C LYS A 41 0.70 10.63 5.06
N ALA A 42 1.53 9.65 4.67
CA ALA A 42 2.90 9.89 4.28
C ALA A 42 3.00 10.85 3.07
N VAL A 43 2.13 10.69 2.08
CA VAL A 43 2.03 11.59 0.92
C VAL A 43 1.61 12.99 1.36
N LYS A 44 0.55 13.10 2.18
CA LYS A 44 0.03 14.38 2.71
C LYS A 44 1.05 15.11 3.58
N TRP A 45 1.82 14.41 4.40
CA TRP A 45 2.92 14.98 5.21
C TRP A 45 4.16 15.34 4.40
N GLY A 46 4.16 15.05 3.10
CA GLY A 46 5.27 15.36 2.21
C GLY A 46 6.52 14.52 2.45
N ALA A 47 6.37 13.31 2.99
CA ALA A 47 7.49 12.44 3.33
C ALA A 47 8.43 12.25 2.13
N ARG A 48 9.73 12.41 2.38
CA ARG A 48 10.76 12.22 1.35
C ARG A 48 11.06 10.76 1.10
N VAL A 49 10.90 9.93 2.13
CA VAL A 49 11.12 8.48 2.08
C VAL A 49 9.95 7.78 2.73
N ILE A 50 9.42 6.76 2.06
CA ILE A 50 8.40 5.87 2.61
C ILE A 50 8.93 4.44 2.53
N LEU A 51 8.90 3.73 3.66
CA LEU A 51 9.24 2.32 3.76
C LEU A 51 8.02 1.59 4.33
N ALA A 52 7.37 0.77 3.52
CA ALA A 52 6.18 0.05 3.94
C ALA A 52 6.36 -1.46 3.77
N VAL A 53 6.08 -2.20 4.85
CA VAL A 53 6.10 -3.68 4.85
C VAL A 53 4.69 -4.17 5.10
N PRO A 54 3.87 -4.32 4.05
CA PRO A 54 2.50 -4.81 4.17
C PRO A 54 2.49 -6.29 4.53
N CYS A 55 1.66 -6.68 5.49
CA CYS A 55 1.56 -8.06 5.94
C CYS A 55 0.25 -8.76 5.52
N CYS A 56 -0.80 -8.01 5.21
CA CYS A 56 -2.11 -8.52 4.83
C CYS A 56 -2.71 -7.65 3.72
N GLN A 57 -3.39 -8.29 2.77
CA GLN A 57 -4.02 -7.64 1.61
C GLN A 57 -5.39 -8.27 1.36
N HIS A 58 -6.32 -8.08 2.30
CA HIS A 58 -7.64 -8.72 2.24
C HIS A 58 -8.62 -7.97 1.34
N GLU A 59 -8.45 -6.66 1.16
CA GLU A 59 -9.35 -5.84 0.36
C GLU A 59 -9.46 -6.36 -1.08
N LEU A 60 -8.35 -6.42 -1.81
CA LEU A 60 -8.34 -6.88 -3.19
C LEU A 60 -8.78 -8.34 -3.32
N ASN A 61 -8.39 -9.20 -2.37
CA ASN A 61 -8.80 -10.60 -2.39
C ASN A 61 -10.33 -10.77 -2.37
N ARG A 62 -11.05 -9.87 -1.71
CA ARG A 62 -12.52 -9.85 -1.72
C ARG A 62 -13.10 -9.29 -2.99
N GLN A 63 -12.47 -8.28 -3.58
CA GLN A 63 -12.96 -7.56 -4.75
C GLN A 63 -12.70 -8.30 -6.07
N ILE A 64 -11.51 -8.89 -6.25
CA ILE A 64 -11.07 -9.45 -7.54
C ILE A 64 -12.11 -10.36 -8.17
N LYS A 65 -12.56 -9.96 -9.36
CA LYS A 65 -13.40 -10.71 -10.29
C LYS A 65 -12.81 -10.55 -11.68
N CYS A 66 -12.29 -11.61 -12.26
CA CYS A 66 -11.68 -11.57 -13.59
C CYS A 66 -11.98 -12.88 -14.30
N ASP A 67 -12.89 -12.83 -15.28
CA ASP A 67 -13.32 -14.02 -16.01
C ASP A 67 -12.17 -14.75 -16.72
N PRO A 68 -11.26 -14.06 -17.42
CA PRO A 68 -10.09 -14.71 -18.02
C PRO A 68 -9.19 -15.44 -17.01
N LEU A 69 -9.11 -14.94 -15.77
CA LEU A 69 -8.29 -15.56 -14.71
C LEU A 69 -9.07 -16.52 -13.80
N LYS A 70 -10.35 -16.71 -14.03
CA LYS A 70 -11.20 -17.61 -13.23
C LYS A 70 -10.64 -19.03 -13.07
N PRO A 71 -10.05 -19.68 -14.11
CA PRO A 71 -9.44 -21.00 -13.94
C PRO A 71 -8.28 -21.03 -12.94
N VAL A 72 -7.58 -19.91 -12.75
CA VAL A 72 -6.47 -19.75 -11.80
C VAL A 72 -6.97 -19.32 -10.42
N LEU A 73 -7.84 -18.31 -10.39
CA LEU A 73 -8.37 -17.71 -9.15
C LEU A 73 -9.37 -18.59 -8.40
N LYS A 74 -9.81 -19.72 -8.98
CA LYS A 74 -10.65 -20.71 -8.30
C LYS A 74 -9.95 -21.38 -7.11
N TYR A 75 -8.62 -21.39 -7.10
CA TYR A 75 -7.84 -21.93 -6.00
C TYR A 75 -7.58 -20.83 -4.95
N GLY A 76 -8.17 -20.95 -3.76
CA GLY A 76 -8.15 -19.91 -2.73
C GLY A 76 -6.75 -19.40 -2.36
N ILE A 77 -5.78 -20.31 -2.21
CA ILE A 77 -4.38 -19.94 -1.91
C ILE A 77 -3.72 -19.15 -3.05
N ILE A 78 -4.04 -19.50 -4.30
CA ILE A 78 -3.52 -18.78 -5.47
C ILE A 78 -4.17 -17.40 -5.54
N LYS A 79 -5.49 -17.33 -5.36
CA LYS A 79 -6.22 -16.06 -5.33
C LYS A 79 -5.66 -15.11 -4.27
N GLU A 80 -5.41 -15.60 -3.05
CA GLU A 80 -4.83 -14.81 -1.96
C GLU A 80 -3.45 -14.26 -2.33
N ARG A 81 -2.55 -15.09 -2.85
CA ARG A 81 -1.20 -14.67 -3.24
C ARG A 81 -1.20 -13.68 -4.39
N VAL A 82 -2.00 -13.92 -5.41
CA VAL A 82 -2.17 -13.00 -6.55
C VAL A 82 -2.72 -11.66 -6.06
N ALA A 83 -3.76 -11.68 -5.24
CA ALA A 83 -4.33 -10.46 -4.66
C ALA A 83 -3.30 -9.68 -3.83
N ALA A 84 -2.48 -10.37 -3.04
CA ALA A 84 -1.45 -9.73 -2.23
C ALA A 84 -0.41 -9.00 -3.11
N LEU A 85 0.15 -9.68 -4.10
CA LEU A 85 1.15 -9.13 -5.01
C LEU A 85 0.58 -7.97 -5.83
N LEU A 86 -0.65 -8.10 -6.34
CA LEU A 86 -1.33 -7.03 -7.08
C LEU A 86 -1.60 -5.81 -6.21
N THR A 87 -2.03 -6.00 -4.95
CA THR A 87 -2.24 -4.89 -4.02
C THR A 87 -0.97 -4.08 -3.83
N ASP A 88 0.15 -4.75 -3.59
CA ASP A 88 1.42 -4.06 -3.34
C ASP A 88 1.97 -3.41 -4.61
N ALA A 89 1.76 -4.02 -5.79
CA ALA A 89 2.09 -3.41 -7.08
C ALA A 89 1.24 -2.15 -7.35
N LEU A 90 -0.06 -2.19 -7.08
CA LEU A 90 -0.95 -1.02 -7.21
C LEU A 90 -0.54 0.10 -6.25
N ARG A 91 -0.22 -0.22 -4.98
CA ARG A 91 0.31 0.75 -4.01
C ARG A 91 1.57 1.46 -4.52
N ALA A 92 2.52 0.69 -5.04
CA ALA A 92 3.75 1.24 -5.60
C ALA A 92 3.46 2.19 -6.78
N ASN A 93 2.63 1.77 -7.72
CA ASN A 93 2.23 2.59 -8.87
C ASN A 93 1.47 3.86 -8.46
N LEU A 94 0.56 3.77 -7.49
CA LEU A 94 -0.16 4.94 -6.96
C LEU A 94 0.79 5.95 -6.31
N LEU A 95 1.83 5.49 -5.61
CA LEU A 95 2.89 6.37 -5.10
C LEU A 95 3.71 7.01 -6.22
N GLU A 96 3.98 6.29 -7.32
CA GLU A 96 4.65 6.87 -8.50
C GLU A 96 3.83 8.01 -9.10
N GLN A 97 2.51 7.87 -9.14
CA GLN A 97 1.62 8.95 -9.58
C GLN A 97 1.71 10.18 -8.67
N GLN A 98 2.09 10.01 -7.40
CA GLN A 98 2.32 11.10 -6.45
C GLN A 98 3.75 11.69 -6.50
N GLY A 99 4.57 11.28 -7.48
CA GLY A 99 5.92 11.80 -7.70
C GLY A 99 7.02 11.11 -6.91
N TYR A 100 6.78 9.88 -6.49
CA TYR A 100 7.80 9.03 -5.88
C TYR A 100 8.45 8.12 -6.93
N GLU A 101 9.70 7.76 -6.72
CA GLU A 101 10.36 6.62 -7.35
C GLU A 101 10.20 5.43 -6.43
N THR A 102 9.58 4.35 -6.92
CA THR A 102 9.27 3.18 -6.12
C THR A 102 10.11 1.97 -6.50
N GLN A 103 10.34 1.13 -5.52
CA GLN A 103 10.94 -0.18 -5.66
C GLN A 103 10.23 -1.15 -4.74
N ILE A 104 9.95 -2.35 -5.23
CA ILE A 104 9.48 -3.46 -4.41
C ILE A 104 10.65 -4.40 -4.23
N LEU A 105 11.04 -4.64 -2.99
CA LEU A 105 12.24 -5.39 -2.61
C LEU A 105 11.86 -6.52 -1.65
N GLU A 106 12.52 -7.66 -1.79
CA GLU A 106 12.55 -8.66 -0.73
C GLU A 106 13.63 -8.25 0.29
N PHE A 107 13.27 -8.16 1.57
CA PHE A 107 14.17 -7.69 2.62
C PHE A 107 14.46 -8.74 3.71
N ILE A 108 13.71 -9.83 3.71
CA ILE A 108 13.92 -10.99 4.59
C ILE A 108 13.77 -12.24 3.74
N ASP A 109 14.58 -13.26 4.02
CA ASP A 109 14.51 -14.52 3.30
C ASP A 109 13.15 -15.21 3.45
N MET A 110 12.66 -15.79 2.38
CA MET A 110 11.37 -16.50 2.35
C MET A 110 11.29 -17.67 3.34
N GLU A 111 12.44 -18.19 3.80
CA GLU A 111 12.52 -19.19 4.85
C GLU A 111 11.89 -18.73 6.18
N HIS A 112 11.89 -17.42 6.43
CA HIS A 112 11.35 -16.86 7.67
C HIS A 112 9.90 -16.42 7.53
N THR A 113 9.49 -15.89 6.38
CA THR A 113 8.12 -15.47 6.12
C THR A 113 7.87 -15.26 4.62
N PRO A 114 6.70 -15.68 4.10
CA PRO A 114 6.29 -15.32 2.75
C PRO A 114 5.83 -13.84 2.62
N LYS A 115 5.75 -13.11 3.72
CA LYS A 115 5.37 -11.69 3.80
C LYS A 115 6.64 -10.84 3.94
N ASN A 116 7.49 -10.89 2.93
CA ASN A 116 8.84 -10.33 2.93
C ASN A 116 9.04 -9.14 1.98
N LEU A 117 7.96 -8.59 1.42
CA LEU A 117 8.05 -7.46 0.50
C LEU A 117 8.13 -6.13 1.25
N LEU A 118 9.05 -5.29 0.80
CA LEU A 118 9.20 -3.90 1.20
C LEU A 118 8.88 -3.01 0.00
N ILE A 119 7.91 -2.13 0.15
CA ILE A 119 7.69 -1.01 -0.76
C ILE A 119 8.57 0.15 -0.29
N ARG A 120 9.59 0.47 -1.06
CA ARG A 120 10.44 1.63 -0.85
C ARG A 120 10.06 2.70 -1.85
N ALA A 121 9.67 3.88 -1.37
CA ALA A 121 9.35 5.03 -2.20
C ALA A 121 10.18 6.24 -1.78
N VAL A 122 10.81 6.91 -2.75
CA VAL A 122 11.65 8.09 -2.53
C VAL A 122 11.14 9.23 -3.40
N LYS A 123 10.82 10.37 -2.78
CA LYS A 123 10.34 11.54 -3.50
C LYS A 123 11.46 12.15 -4.32
N LYS A 124 11.28 12.27 -5.62
CA LYS A 124 12.24 12.92 -6.52
C LYS A 124 11.90 14.39 -6.72
N ASN A 125 12.90 15.26 -6.51
CA ASN A 125 12.77 16.68 -6.82
C ASN A 125 12.54 16.87 -8.33
N GLY A 126 11.49 17.61 -8.68
CA GLY A 126 11.13 17.89 -10.07
C GLY A 126 10.32 16.80 -10.77
N MET A 127 10.07 15.68 -10.14
CA MET A 127 9.16 14.67 -10.68
C MET A 127 7.72 15.16 -10.48
N ARG A 128 7.03 15.41 -11.57
CA ARG A 128 5.61 15.80 -11.52
C ARG A 128 4.75 14.56 -11.34
N PRO A 129 3.65 14.64 -10.59
CA PRO A 129 2.65 13.59 -10.53
C PRO A 129 2.28 13.15 -11.95
N LYS A 130 2.36 11.85 -12.21
CA LYS A 130 2.10 11.29 -13.54
C LYS A 130 0.92 10.33 -13.45
N LYS A 131 -0.24 10.73 -13.97
CA LYS A 131 -1.34 9.78 -14.15
C LYS A 131 -0.90 8.69 -15.12
N SER A 132 -0.91 7.44 -14.68
CA SER A 132 -0.74 6.27 -15.55
C SER A 132 -2.12 5.80 -15.97
N ALA A 133 -2.39 5.87 -17.26
CA ALA A 133 -3.64 5.32 -17.83
C ALA A 133 -3.71 3.78 -17.66
N ASP A 134 -2.55 3.15 -17.48
CA ASP A 134 -2.42 1.69 -17.44
C ASP A 134 -2.98 1.08 -16.14
N ILE A 135 -2.97 1.82 -15.01
CA ILE A 135 -3.54 1.34 -13.75
C ILE A 135 -5.05 1.17 -13.86
N GLY A 136 -5.75 2.17 -14.37
CA GLY A 136 -7.21 2.11 -14.57
C GLY A 136 -7.62 0.89 -15.40
N THR A 137 -6.84 0.55 -16.43
CA THR A 137 -7.09 -0.66 -17.23
C THR A 137 -6.97 -1.95 -16.40
N VAL A 138 -5.98 -2.01 -15.49
CA VAL A 138 -5.82 -3.16 -14.59
C VAL A 138 -6.96 -3.25 -13.60
N GLU A 139 -7.37 -2.12 -13.03
CA GLU A 139 -8.48 -2.03 -12.07
C GLU A 139 -9.82 -2.42 -12.71
N GLU A 140 -10.07 -1.94 -13.91
CA GLU A 140 -11.24 -2.32 -14.72
C GLU A 140 -11.24 -3.83 -15.04
N LEU A 141 -10.11 -4.37 -15.50
CA LEU A 141 -9.97 -5.79 -15.82
C LEU A 141 -10.23 -6.70 -14.62
N LEU A 142 -9.74 -6.28 -13.45
CA LEU A 142 -9.86 -7.05 -12.21
C LEU A 142 -11.14 -6.73 -11.42
N HIS A 143 -11.91 -5.73 -11.83
CA HIS A 143 -13.07 -5.19 -11.11
C HIS A 143 -12.72 -4.81 -9.66
N VAL A 144 -11.65 -4.05 -9.47
CA VAL A 144 -11.17 -3.62 -8.15
C VAL A 144 -11.15 -2.09 -8.06
N ALA A 145 -11.30 -1.60 -6.83
CA ALA A 145 -11.22 -0.17 -6.51
C ALA A 145 -10.46 -0.02 -5.17
N PRO A 146 -9.12 0.15 -5.23
CA PRO A 146 -8.28 0.22 -4.05
C PRO A 146 -8.62 1.41 -3.16
N THR A 147 -8.62 1.20 -1.84
CA THR A 147 -8.84 2.29 -0.87
C THR A 147 -7.77 3.38 -0.99
N LEU A 148 -6.50 3.02 -1.24
CA LEU A 148 -5.44 4.01 -1.40
C LEU A 148 -5.72 4.98 -2.55
N GLU A 149 -6.24 4.51 -3.67
CA GLU A 149 -6.58 5.38 -4.79
C GLU A 149 -7.62 6.44 -4.40
N LYS A 150 -8.70 6.02 -3.72
CA LYS A 150 -9.73 6.94 -3.21
C LYS A 150 -9.16 7.98 -2.25
N LEU A 151 -8.30 7.56 -1.33
CA LEU A 151 -7.66 8.45 -0.36
C LEU A 151 -6.75 9.49 -1.02
N LEU A 152 -5.98 9.09 -2.02
CA LEU A 152 -5.06 9.98 -2.74
C LEU A 152 -5.80 10.94 -3.68
N ASN A 153 -6.98 10.55 -4.19
CA ASN A 153 -7.84 11.40 -5.01
C ASN A 153 -8.78 12.28 -4.19
N ASN A 154 -8.75 12.22 -2.85
CA ASN A 154 -9.64 12.95 -1.93
C ASN A 154 -11.13 12.61 -2.11
N GLU A 155 -11.48 11.37 -2.44
CA GLU A 155 -12.83 10.84 -2.51
C GLU A 155 -13.29 10.19 -1.19
#